data_40b61478b22d6a741d8e4bb9e7740343
#
_entry.id   40b61478b22d6a741d8e4bb9e7740343
#
_cell.length_a   1.000
_cell.length_b   1.000
_cell.length_c   1.000
_cell.angle_alpha   90.00
_cell.angle_beta   90.00
_cell.angle_gamma   90.00
#
_symmetry.space_group_name_H-M   'P 1'
#
loop_
_entity.id
_entity.type
_entity.pdbx_description
1 polymer ?
#
loop_
_entity_poly.entity_id
_entity_poly.type
_entity_poly.pdbx_seq_one_letter_code
_entity_poly.pdbx_strand_id
1 'polypeptide(L)'
;MRLSLREVTAKDMDLLYRWANDSTVRQNAFHTEPIPYEDHKMWFARNLADRDVLMYILCYISANEKEEPLGQIRLSIEEGKALIDYSVDASRRGQGLGAKMILMAEEKLRESRRDVTHCIAQVKYENPASAKVFEKCGYDEQDMEQYMEFIKRIG
;
A
#
# COMPACT_ATOMS: atom_id res chain seq x y z
N MET A 1 -17.87 3.23 15.04
CA MET A 1 -17.24 2.25 14.12
C MET A 1 -16.75 2.97 12.87
N ARG A 2 -15.48 2.92 12.60
CA ARG A 2 -14.92 3.65 11.46
C ARG A 2 -13.62 3.04 10.96
N LEU A 3 -13.30 3.35 9.72
CA LEU A 3 -11.98 3.06 9.15
C LEU A 3 -11.05 4.25 9.41
N SER A 4 -9.79 3.97 9.70
CA SER A 4 -8.77 4.98 9.92
C SER A 4 -7.47 4.54 9.24
N LEU A 5 -6.78 5.48 8.63
CA LEU A 5 -5.47 5.22 8.05
C LEU A 5 -4.43 5.92 8.94
N ARG A 6 -3.73 5.12 9.76
CA ARG A 6 -2.74 5.65 10.69
C ARG A 6 -1.31 5.43 10.20
N GLU A 7 -0.41 6.26 10.65
CA GLU A 7 1.00 6.10 10.34
C GLU A 7 1.58 4.84 11.00
N VAL A 8 2.48 4.17 10.28
CA VAL A 8 3.24 3.04 10.78
C VAL A 8 4.23 3.54 11.85
N THR A 9 4.38 2.77 12.92
CA THR A 9 5.38 3.03 13.96
C THR A 9 6.33 1.85 14.07
N ALA A 10 7.39 2.01 14.86
CA ALA A 10 8.36 0.93 15.07
C ALA A 10 7.72 -0.37 15.61
N LYS A 11 6.58 -0.25 16.26
CA LYS A 11 5.84 -1.41 16.82
C LYS A 11 5.19 -2.29 15.75
N ASP A 12 5.08 -1.78 14.54
CA ASP A 12 4.39 -2.49 13.44
C ASP A 12 5.32 -3.37 12.60
N MET A 13 6.60 -3.43 12.91
CA MET A 13 7.59 -4.16 12.12
C MET A 13 7.19 -5.62 11.88
N ASP A 14 6.80 -6.33 12.93
CA ASP A 14 6.47 -7.75 12.81
C ASP A 14 5.16 -7.98 12.07
N LEU A 15 4.19 -7.10 12.22
CA LEU A 15 2.94 -7.16 11.47
C LEU A 15 3.21 -7.02 9.98
N LEU A 16 3.99 -6.02 9.59
CA LEU A 16 4.36 -5.81 8.19
C LEU A 16 5.19 -6.95 7.65
N TYR A 17 6.05 -7.56 8.47
CA TYR A 17 6.81 -8.73 8.07
C TYR A 17 5.88 -9.91 7.74
N ARG A 18 4.91 -10.18 8.58
CA ARG A 18 3.93 -11.26 8.34
C ARG A 18 3.13 -11.00 7.06
N TRP A 19 2.66 -9.77 6.87
CA TRP A 19 1.89 -9.41 5.67
C TRP A 19 2.75 -9.50 4.41
N ALA A 20 4.00 -9.05 4.47
CA ALA A 20 4.91 -9.11 3.32
C ALA A 20 5.20 -10.55 2.89
N ASN A 21 5.20 -11.49 3.83
CA ASN A 21 5.46 -12.91 3.56
C ASN A 21 4.20 -13.75 3.38
N ASP A 22 3.01 -13.13 3.36
CA ASP A 22 1.80 -13.83 2.97
C ASP A 22 2.00 -14.41 1.56
N SER A 23 1.59 -15.65 1.34
CA SER A 23 1.86 -16.36 0.09
C SER A 23 1.31 -15.65 -1.14
N THR A 24 0.10 -15.09 -1.05
CA THR A 24 -0.50 -14.34 -2.15
C THR A 24 0.27 -13.05 -2.42
N VAL A 25 0.69 -12.35 -1.37
CA VAL A 25 1.49 -11.12 -1.50
C VAL A 25 2.82 -11.43 -2.20
N ARG A 26 3.52 -12.50 -1.79
CA ARG A 26 4.77 -12.91 -2.44
C ARG A 26 4.55 -13.28 -3.90
N GLN A 27 3.48 -14.01 -4.20
CA GLN A 27 3.16 -14.41 -5.57
C GLN A 27 2.91 -13.19 -6.48
N ASN A 28 2.29 -12.14 -5.96
CA ASN A 28 1.97 -10.94 -6.71
C ASN A 28 3.09 -9.89 -6.72
N ALA A 29 4.16 -10.09 -5.98
CA ALA A 29 5.32 -9.22 -5.98
C ALA A 29 6.27 -9.56 -7.11
N PHE A 30 7.12 -8.61 -7.52
CA PHE A 30 8.12 -8.86 -8.55
C PHE A 30 9.18 -9.86 -8.08
N HIS A 31 9.48 -9.87 -6.79
CA HIS A 31 10.31 -10.89 -6.14
C HIS A 31 9.42 -11.79 -5.34
N THR A 32 9.30 -13.06 -5.75
CA THR A 32 8.33 -13.99 -5.16
C THR A 32 8.87 -14.81 -3.98
N GLU A 33 10.17 -14.78 -3.74
CA GLU A 33 10.77 -15.52 -2.66
C GLU A 33 10.43 -14.92 -1.30
N PRO A 34 10.36 -15.76 -0.23
CA PRO A 34 10.16 -15.26 1.12
C PRO A 34 11.23 -14.25 1.51
N ILE A 35 10.84 -13.24 2.27
CA ILE A 35 11.76 -12.21 2.75
C ILE A 35 12.33 -12.67 4.09
N PRO A 36 13.68 -12.80 4.22
CA PRO A 36 14.29 -13.11 5.51
C PRO A 36 14.02 -11.99 6.53
N TYR A 37 13.84 -12.39 7.78
CA TYR A 37 13.50 -11.42 8.85
C TYR A 37 14.53 -10.29 8.98
N GLU A 38 15.82 -10.64 8.93
CA GLU A 38 16.88 -9.63 9.07
C GLU A 38 16.86 -8.63 7.91
N ASP A 39 16.56 -9.08 6.69
CA ASP A 39 16.44 -8.20 5.53
C ASP A 39 15.25 -7.25 5.71
N HIS A 40 14.12 -7.76 6.17
CA HIS A 40 12.93 -6.96 6.43
C HIS A 40 13.22 -5.90 7.51
N LYS A 41 13.90 -6.30 8.57
CA LYS A 41 14.24 -5.40 9.68
C LYS A 41 15.08 -4.21 9.22
N MET A 42 16.07 -4.46 8.36
CA MET A 42 16.92 -3.40 7.80
C MET A 42 16.12 -2.51 6.84
N TRP A 43 15.32 -3.12 5.98
CA TRP A 43 14.44 -2.42 5.06
C TRP A 43 13.45 -1.53 5.81
N PHE A 44 12.84 -2.08 6.85
CA PHE A 44 11.84 -1.36 7.65
C PHE A 44 12.45 -0.12 8.31
N ALA A 45 13.61 -0.28 8.92
CA ALA A 45 14.30 0.84 9.58
C ALA A 45 14.64 1.97 8.60
N ARG A 46 15.14 1.60 7.40
CA ARG A 46 15.46 2.58 6.35
C ARG A 46 14.23 3.34 5.90
N ASN A 47 13.17 2.61 5.61
CA ASN A 47 11.95 3.22 5.08
C ASN A 47 11.21 4.04 6.12
N LEU A 48 11.22 3.61 7.37
CA LEU A 48 10.59 4.37 8.45
C LEU A 48 11.29 5.73 8.68
N ALA A 49 12.59 5.78 8.44
CA ALA A 49 13.39 7.01 8.59
C ALA A 49 13.38 7.90 7.35
N ASP A 50 12.90 7.41 6.21
CA ASP A 50 12.93 8.14 4.94
C ASP A 50 11.72 9.07 4.84
N ARG A 51 11.97 10.37 4.74
CA ARG A 51 10.90 11.38 4.63
C ARG A 51 10.07 11.25 3.34
N ASP A 52 10.60 10.58 2.32
CA ASP A 52 9.93 10.40 1.04
C ASP A 52 9.23 9.04 0.95
N VAL A 53 9.15 8.31 2.04
CA VAL A 53 8.39 7.07 2.14
C VAL A 53 7.34 7.23 3.24
N LEU A 54 6.07 7.16 2.84
CA LEU A 54 4.94 7.24 3.77
C LEU A 54 4.34 5.84 3.90
N MET A 55 4.24 5.35 5.13
CA MET A 55 3.68 4.02 5.40
C MET A 55 2.50 4.15 6.35
N TYR A 56 1.38 3.54 5.97
CA TYR A 56 0.15 3.59 6.76
C TYR A 56 -0.42 2.20 6.96
N ILE A 57 -1.17 2.06 8.05
CA ILE A 57 -1.97 0.86 8.31
C ILE A 57 -3.44 1.27 8.33
N LEU A 58 -4.24 0.57 7.54
CA LEU A 58 -5.69 0.72 7.56
C LEU A 58 -6.21 -0.07 8.75
N CYS A 59 -6.95 0.62 9.61
CA CYS A 59 -7.51 0.04 10.82
C CYS A 59 -9.02 0.22 10.87
N TYR A 60 -9.68 -0.76 11.43
CA TYR A 60 -11.07 -0.65 11.83
C TYR A 60 -11.10 -0.28 13.31
N ILE A 61 -11.76 0.83 13.63
CA ILE A 61 -11.86 1.31 15.00
C ILE A 61 -13.26 0.97 15.51
N SER A 62 -13.34 0.10 16.52
CA SER A 62 -14.62 -0.31 17.10
C SER A 62 -15.19 0.78 18.00
N ALA A 63 -16.44 0.58 18.45
CA ALA A 63 -17.10 1.49 19.40
C ALA A 63 -16.33 1.65 20.71
N ASN A 64 -15.53 0.63 21.08
CA ASN A 64 -14.70 0.65 22.30
C ASN A 64 -13.32 1.26 22.04
N GLU A 65 -13.12 1.94 20.91
CA GLU A 65 -11.82 2.48 20.47
C GLU A 65 -10.74 1.40 20.30
N LYS A 66 -11.16 0.15 20.08
CA LYS A 66 -10.26 -0.96 19.84
C LYS A 66 -9.88 -0.99 18.37
N GLU A 67 -8.58 -1.07 18.11
CA GLU A 67 -8.01 -0.99 16.80
C GLU A 67 -7.74 -2.37 16.21
N GLU A 68 -8.23 -2.63 14.99
CA GLU A 68 -7.96 -3.88 14.25
C GLU A 68 -7.27 -3.56 12.93
N PRO A 69 -6.02 -4.00 12.75
CA PRO A 69 -5.33 -3.77 11.47
C PRO A 69 -5.93 -4.60 10.35
N LEU A 70 -6.17 -3.98 9.20
CA LEU A 70 -6.81 -4.61 8.05
C LEU A 70 -5.89 -4.73 6.83
N GLY A 71 -4.93 -3.84 6.70
CA GLY A 71 -4.03 -3.80 5.57
C GLY A 71 -3.01 -2.68 5.69
N GLN A 72 -2.10 -2.63 4.74
CA GLN A 72 -1.04 -1.63 4.71
C GLN A 72 -0.94 -0.97 3.34
N ILE A 73 -0.44 0.27 3.32
CA ILE A 73 -0.10 0.95 2.09
C ILE A 73 1.20 1.74 2.29
N ARG A 74 2.08 1.66 1.29
CA ARG A 74 3.34 2.40 1.26
C ARG A 74 3.35 3.27 0.02
N LEU A 75 3.76 4.52 0.22
CA LEU A 75 3.87 5.51 -0.84
C LEU A 75 5.33 5.95 -0.89
N SER A 76 6.00 5.62 -1.98
CA SER A 76 7.40 6.01 -2.19
C SER A 76 7.43 7.17 -3.17
N ILE A 77 7.90 8.32 -2.73
CA ILE A 77 7.80 9.58 -3.46
C ILE A 77 9.12 9.90 -4.16
N GLU A 78 9.05 10.14 -5.46
CA GLU A 78 10.19 10.56 -6.27
C GLU A 78 9.69 11.47 -7.39
N GLU A 79 10.29 12.64 -7.50
CA GLU A 79 9.99 13.62 -8.56
C GLU A 79 8.50 13.90 -8.75
N GLY A 80 7.80 14.14 -7.63
CA GLY A 80 6.37 14.48 -7.66
C GLY A 80 5.44 13.31 -7.87
N LYS A 81 5.95 12.08 -7.90
CA LYS A 81 5.14 10.86 -8.11
C LYS A 81 5.24 9.96 -6.91
N ALA A 82 4.11 9.43 -6.46
CA ALA A 82 4.04 8.47 -5.36
C ALA A 82 3.79 7.07 -5.93
N LEU A 83 4.76 6.18 -5.79
CA LEU A 83 4.62 4.78 -6.17
C LEU A 83 3.92 4.04 -5.04
N ILE A 84 2.80 3.39 -5.35
CA ILE A 84 1.94 2.71 -4.38
C ILE A 84 2.29 1.24 -4.30
N ASP A 85 2.46 0.75 -3.07
CA ASP A 85 2.46 -0.67 -2.74
C ASP A 85 1.44 -0.87 -1.63
N TYR A 86 0.52 -1.80 -1.80
CA TYR A 86 -0.50 -2.07 -0.78
C TYR A 86 -0.81 -3.55 -0.68
N SER A 87 -1.32 -3.95 0.48
CA SER A 87 -1.87 -5.29 0.67
C SER A 87 -2.95 -5.26 1.72
N VAL A 88 -3.88 -6.23 1.64
CA VAL A 88 -4.97 -6.41 2.59
C VAL A 88 -4.75 -7.74 3.31
N ASP A 89 -5.00 -7.77 4.61
CA ASP A 89 -4.90 -9.00 5.40
C ASP A 89 -5.72 -10.11 4.73
N ALA A 90 -5.17 -11.34 4.71
CA ALA A 90 -5.79 -12.46 4.03
C ALA A 90 -7.24 -12.71 4.48
N SER A 91 -7.53 -12.49 5.77
CA SER A 91 -8.87 -12.69 6.33
C SER A 91 -9.87 -11.60 5.94
N ARG A 92 -9.41 -10.53 5.29
CA ARG A 92 -10.23 -9.35 4.97
C ARG A 92 -10.33 -9.05 3.49
N ARG A 93 -9.83 -9.94 2.64
CA ARG A 93 -9.89 -9.75 1.18
C ARG A 93 -11.32 -9.88 0.66
N GLY A 94 -11.59 -9.25 -0.49
CA GLY A 94 -12.91 -9.30 -1.11
C GLY A 94 -13.94 -8.35 -0.53
N GLN A 95 -13.55 -7.38 0.30
CA GLN A 95 -14.44 -6.44 0.97
C GLN A 95 -14.30 -5.00 0.46
N GLY A 96 -13.55 -4.79 -0.59
CA GLY A 96 -13.34 -3.45 -1.15
C GLY A 96 -12.37 -2.58 -0.34
N LEU A 97 -11.62 -3.15 0.58
CA LEU A 97 -10.73 -2.39 1.46
C LEU A 97 -9.53 -1.80 0.71
N GLY A 98 -9.04 -2.48 -0.31
CA GLY A 98 -7.93 -1.97 -1.11
C GLY A 98 -8.25 -0.63 -1.75
N ALA A 99 -9.43 -0.53 -2.39
CA ALA A 99 -9.86 0.72 -3.01
C ALA A 99 -10.03 1.83 -1.99
N LYS A 100 -10.66 1.54 -0.85
CA LYS A 100 -10.83 2.52 0.23
C LYS A 100 -9.47 3.02 0.73
N MET A 101 -8.53 2.12 0.93
CA MET A 101 -7.21 2.45 1.43
C MET A 101 -6.45 3.36 0.44
N ILE A 102 -6.52 3.05 -0.86
CA ILE A 102 -5.87 3.86 -1.89
C ILE A 102 -6.45 5.28 -1.90
N LEU A 103 -7.78 5.42 -1.86
CA LEU A 103 -8.42 6.72 -1.87
C LEU A 103 -8.09 7.52 -0.61
N MET A 104 -8.03 6.87 0.55
CA MET A 104 -7.63 7.53 1.80
C MET A 104 -6.17 8.00 1.75
N ALA A 105 -5.30 7.19 1.14
CA ALA A 105 -3.89 7.56 0.98
C ALA A 105 -3.73 8.77 0.05
N GLU A 106 -4.52 8.85 -1.03
CA GLU A 106 -4.52 10.02 -1.91
C GLU A 106 -4.85 11.29 -1.13
N GLU A 107 -5.85 11.22 -0.24
CA GLU A 107 -6.22 12.37 0.59
C GLU A 107 -5.08 12.78 1.54
N LYS A 108 -4.37 11.80 2.12
CA LYS A 108 -3.20 12.08 2.96
C LYS A 108 -2.13 12.84 2.18
N LEU A 109 -1.89 12.44 0.94
CA LEU A 109 -0.93 13.13 0.07
C LEU A 109 -1.36 14.57 -0.24
N ARG A 110 -2.63 14.77 -0.57
CA ARG A 110 -3.15 16.12 -0.86
C ARG A 110 -3.00 17.05 0.33
N GLU A 111 -3.15 16.52 1.53
CA GLU A 111 -3.05 17.31 2.76
C GLU A 111 -1.60 17.60 3.18
N SER A 112 -0.71 16.63 3.05
CA SER A 112 0.63 16.70 3.65
C SER A 112 1.80 16.81 2.66
N ARG A 113 1.59 16.44 1.40
CA ARG A 113 2.66 16.40 0.39
C ARG A 113 2.16 16.99 -0.92
N ARG A 114 2.02 18.29 -0.97
CA ARG A 114 1.52 19.01 -2.16
C ARG A 114 2.50 18.99 -3.33
N ASP A 115 3.73 18.56 -3.10
CA ASP A 115 4.72 18.34 -4.15
C ASP A 115 4.38 17.10 -4.99
N VAL A 116 3.52 16.20 -4.48
CA VAL A 116 3.08 15.02 -5.22
C VAL A 116 1.90 15.37 -6.12
N THR A 117 2.08 15.15 -7.43
CA THR A 117 1.05 15.43 -8.43
C THR A 117 0.36 14.18 -8.95
N HIS A 118 1.04 13.03 -8.90
CA HIS A 118 0.53 11.78 -9.43
C HIS A 118 0.80 10.61 -8.50
N CYS A 119 -0.13 9.65 -8.50
CA CYS A 119 0.09 8.33 -7.92
C CYS A 119 0.29 7.32 -9.04
N ILE A 120 1.22 6.40 -8.86
CA ILE A 120 1.57 5.37 -9.83
C ILE A 120 1.56 4.02 -9.14
N ALA A 121 1.14 2.98 -9.86
CA ALA A 121 1.24 1.61 -9.39
C ALA A 121 1.70 0.70 -10.53
N GLN A 122 2.49 -0.30 -10.19
CA GLN A 122 2.96 -1.34 -11.12
C GLN A 122 2.31 -2.65 -10.70
N VAL A 123 1.55 -3.25 -11.60
CA VAL A 123 0.76 -4.45 -11.31
C VAL A 123 1.10 -5.54 -12.32
N LYS A 124 1.45 -6.72 -11.85
CA LYS A 124 1.73 -7.87 -12.72
C LYS A 124 0.47 -8.28 -13.46
N TYR A 125 0.62 -8.76 -14.70
CA TYR A 125 -0.52 -9.24 -15.48
C TYR A 125 -1.25 -10.39 -14.81
N GLU A 126 -0.54 -11.17 -13.97
CA GLU A 126 -1.11 -12.28 -13.22
C GLU A 126 -1.92 -11.83 -12.00
N ASN A 127 -2.03 -10.52 -11.75
CA ASN A 127 -2.77 -9.97 -10.62
C ASN A 127 -3.96 -9.10 -11.10
N PRO A 128 -4.98 -9.71 -11.71
CA PRO A 128 -6.13 -8.95 -12.21
C PRO A 128 -6.97 -8.31 -11.09
N ALA A 129 -6.93 -8.87 -9.89
CA ALA A 129 -7.66 -8.31 -8.75
C ALA A 129 -7.17 -6.90 -8.41
N SER A 130 -5.85 -6.69 -8.39
CA SER A 130 -5.29 -5.36 -8.12
C SER A 130 -5.55 -4.38 -9.27
N ALA A 131 -5.48 -4.88 -10.52
CA ALA A 131 -5.82 -4.05 -11.69
C ALA A 131 -7.23 -3.47 -11.57
N LYS A 132 -8.20 -4.30 -11.17
CA LYS A 132 -9.59 -3.85 -10.98
C LYS A 132 -9.71 -2.81 -9.87
N VAL A 133 -8.93 -2.94 -8.81
CA VAL A 133 -8.92 -1.99 -7.71
C VAL A 133 -8.49 -0.60 -8.22
N PHE A 134 -7.41 -0.54 -8.99
CA PHE A 134 -6.92 0.73 -9.53
C PHE A 134 -7.87 1.32 -10.56
N GLU A 135 -8.48 0.50 -11.41
CA GLU A 135 -9.52 0.96 -12.35
C GLU A 135 -10.68 1.61 -11.60
N LYS A 136 -11.14 0.96 -10.53
CA LYS A 136 -12.23 1.45 -9.69
C LYS A 136 -11.88 2.79 -9.04
N CYS A 137 -10.61 3.00 -8.71
CA CYS A 137 -10.13 4.24 -8.10
C CYS A 137 -9.89 5.36 -9.12
N GLY A 138 -10.12 5.11 -10.40
CA GLY A 138 -9.99 6.12 -11.44
C GLY A 138 -8.59 6.25 -12.03
N TYR A 139 -7.76 5.22 -11.93
CA TYR A 139 -6.43 5.21 -12.53
C TYR A 139 -6.51 4.82 -13.99
N ASP A 140 -5.66 5.45 -14.79
CA ASP A 140 -5.50 5.12 -16.21
C ASP A 140 -4.46 4.02 -16.34
N GLU A 141 -4.76 3.03 -17.18
CA GLU A 141 -3.88 1.88 -17.40
C GLU A 141 -3.01 2.10 -18.62
N GLN A 142 -1.74 1.72 -18.50
CA GLN A 142 -0.81 1.64 -19.62
C GLN A 142 -0.12 0.28 -19.57
N ASP A 143 -0.19 -0.47 -20.68
CA ASP A 143 0.49 -1.75 -20.77
C ASP A 143 1.98 -1.54 -20.96
N MET A 144 2.76 -2.13 -20.07
CA MET A 144 4.20 -2.20 -20.17
C MET A 144 4.59 -3.62 -20.58
N GLU A 145 5.87 -3.83 -20.89
CA GLU A 145 6.30 -5.14 -21.39
C GLU A 145 6.03 -6.29 -20.42
N GLN A 146 6.30 -6.08 -19.13
CA GLN A 146 6.20 -7.14 -18.14
C GLN A 146 5.16 -6.87 -17.04
N TYR A 147 4.51 -5.72 -17.07
CA TYR A 147 3.52 -5.35 -16.06
C TYR A 147 2.59 -4.27 -16.62
N MET A 148 1.49 -4.02 -15.89
CA MET A 148 0.60 -2.90 -16.17
C MET A 148 1.01 -1.73 -15.27
N GLU A 149 1.04 -0.51 -15.82
CA GLU A 149 1.23 0.69 -15.03
C GLU A 149 -0.10 1.43 -14.91
N PHE A 150 -0.43 1.82 -13.68
CA PHE A 150 -1.61 2.62 -13.39
C PHE A 150 -1.17 3.99 -12.92
N ILE A 151 -1.79 5.05 -13.44
CA ILE A 151 -1.43 6.41 -13.08
C ILE A 151 -2.68 7.26 -12.88
N LYS A 152 -2.63 8.14 -11.89
CA LYS A 152 -3.71 9.08 -11.60
C LYS A 152 -3.15 10.41 -11.15
N ARG A 153 -3.62 11.49 -11.74
CA ARG A 153 -3.31 12.85 -11.28
C ARG A 153 -4.14 13.15 -10.05
N ILE A 154 -3.50 13.56 -8.95
CA ILE A 154 -4.15 13.88 -7.68
C ILE A 154 -3.93 15.34 -7.25
N GLY A 155 -2.97 16.02 -7.84
CA GLY A 155 -2.64 17.41 -7.51
C GLY A 155 -3.14 18.43 -8.52
#